data_9c61f85a4210e68aed6c2e9e34dd2760
#
_entry.id   9c61f85a4210e68aed6c2e9e34dd2760
#
_cell.length_a   1.000
_cell.length_b   1.000
_cell.length_c   1.000
_cell.angle_alpha   90.00
_cell.angle_beta   90.00
_cell.angle_gamma   90.00
#
_symmetry.space_group_name_H-M   'P 1'
#
loop_
_entity.id
_entity.type
_entity.pdbx_description
1 polymer ?
#
loop_
_entity_poly.entity_id
_entity_poly.type
_entity_poly.pdbx_seq_one_letter_code
_entity_poly.pdbx_strand_id
1 'polypeptide(L)'
;MKFKKYLFIFFIYFSSINISYSIQPEIFVQSTVNRASKVLSENISKTEKINKLKNIAKETVDIRGIGFYTLGSIRKNLNDEQKNNYIEIFEQYFLKSFSSRLAEYTNPE
;
A
#
# COMPACT_ATOMS: atom_id res chain seq x y z
N MET A 1 -27.19 21.35 37.76
CA MET A 1 -26.30 22.32 37.12
C MET A 1 -24.85 21.86 37.06
N LYS A 2 -24.38 21.07 38.00
CA LYS A 2 -23.04 20.44 37.92
C LYS A 2 -22.92 19.45 36.75
N PHE A 3 -24.02 18.87 36.29
CA PHE A 3 -24.08 17.87 35.24
C PHE A 3 -23.70 18.45 33.85
N LYS A 4 -24.15 19.71 33.54
CA LYS A 4 -23.82 20.37 32.27
C LYS A 4 -22.33 20.69 32.14
N LYS A 5 -21.66 20.96 33.26
CA LYS A 5 -20.25 21.27 33.30
C LYS A 5 -19.38 20.05 32.97
N TYR A 6 -19.75 18.88 33.49
CA TYR A 6 -19.07 17.61 33.20
C TYR A 6 -19.32 17.12 31.76
N LEU A 7 -20.53 17.36 31.25
CA LEU A 7 -20.86 17.02 29.88
C LEU A 7 -20.03 17.82 28.88
N PHE A 8 -19.77 19.10 29.16
CA PHE A 8 -18.96 19.98 28.33
C PHE A 8 -17.48 19.54 28.34
N ILE A 9 -16.95 19.17 29.51
CA ILE A 9 -15.60 18.66 29.66
C ILE A 9 -15.43 17.32 28.91
N PHE A 10 -16.42 16.45 28.99
CA PHE A 10 -16.44 15.18 28.27
C PHE A 10 -16.44 15.38 26.75
N PHE A 11 -17.20 16.37 26.27
CA PHE A 11 -17.27 16.69 24.84
C PHE A 11 -15.95 17.25 24.32
N ILE A 12 -15.25 18.08 25.08
CA ILE A 12 -13.92 18.60 24.73
C ILE A 12 -12.89 17.46 24.70
N TYR A 13 -12.95 16.56 25.66
CA TYR A 13 -12.07 15.39 25.73
C TYR A 13 -12.26 14.47 24.54
N PHE A 14 -13.50 14.26 24.11
CA PHE A 14 -13.84 13.41 22.97
C PHE A 14 -13.38 14.02 21.64
N SER A 15 -13.47 15.35 21.50
CA SER A 15 -13.04 16.03 20.27
C SER A 15 -11.51 16.04 20.09
N SER A 16 -10.74 15.94 21.18
CA SER A 16 -9.28 15.87 21.10
C SER A 16 -8.73 14.51 20.65
N ILE A 17 -9.55 13.46 20.70
CA ILE A 17 -9.18 12.11 20.25
C ILE A 17 -9.21 11.99 18.72
N ASN A 18 -9.84 12.91 18.03
CA ASN A 18 -10.00 12.90 16.57
C ASN A 18 -8.80 13.46 15.80
N ILE A 19 -7.70 13.77 16.47
CA ILE A 19 -6.46 14.11 15.78
C ILE A 19 -5.84 12.79 15.31
N SER A 20 -6.26 12.31 14.14
CA SER A 20 -5.62 11.15 13.54
C SER A 20 -4.29 11.57 12.92
N TYR A 21 -3.24 10.87 13.28
CA TYR A 21 -1.92 11.03 12.67
C TYR A 21 -1.82 10.37 11.29
N SER A 22 -2.95 10.22 10.59
CA SER A 22 -2.92 9.67 9.25
C SER A 22 -2.31 10.69 8.30
N ILE A 23 -1.29 10.27 7.56
CA ILE A 23 -0.74 11.04 6.44
C ILE A 23 -1.89 11.27 5.46
N GLN A 24 -2.08 12.52 5.00
CA GLN A 24 -3.09 12.81 4.00
C GLN A 24 -2.84 11.96 2.75
N PRO A 25 -3.89 11.35 2.18
CA PRO A 25 -3.73 10.48 1.01
C PRO A 25 -2.97 11.12 -0.14
N GLU A 26 -3.18 12.41 -0.37
CA GLU A 26 -2.51 13.17 -1.43
C GLU A 26 -1.00 13.24 -1.22
N ILE A 27 -0.57 13.48 0.02
CA ILE A 27 0.86 13.55 0.39
C ILE A 27 1.48 12.16 0.24
N PHE A 28 0.78 11.13 0.67
CA PHE A 28 1.24 9.75 0.55
C PHE A 28 1.44 9.34 -0.91
N VAL A 29 0.46 9.60 -1.76
CA VAL A 29 0.54 9.30 -3.20
C VAL A 29 1.67 10.08 -3.84
N GLN A 30 1.79 11.39 -3.56
CA GLN A 30 2.85 12.21 -4.12
C GLN A 30 4.23 11.74 -3.70
N SER A 31 4.40 11.38 -2.44
CA SER A 31 5.65 10.82 -1.92
C SER A 31 6.03 9.52 -2.62
N THR A 32 5.07 8.65 -2.81
CA THR A 32 5.28 7.36 -3.49
C THR A 32 5.66 7.57 -4.96
N VAL A 33 4.96 8.47 -5.66
CA VAL A 33 5.27 8.83 -7.05
C VAL A 33 6.68 9.42 -7.16
N ASN A 34 7.06 10.29 -6.24
CA ASN A 34 8.39 10.90 -6.21
C ASN A 34 9.49 9.85 -6.01
N ARG A 35 9.27 8.88 -5.13
CA ARG A 35 10.21 7.78 -4.89
C ARG A 35 10.39 6.92 -6.15
N ALA A 36 9.28 6.54 -6.78
CA ALA A 36 9.30 5.75 -8.01
C ALA A 36 9.99 6.52 -9.15
N SER A 37 9.66 7.79 -9.32
CA SER A 37 10.28 8.64 -10.36
C SER A 37 11.78 8.76 -10.17
N LYS A 38 12.23 8.91 -8.92
CA LYS A 38 13.65 8.95 -8.59
C LYS A 38 14.36 7.67 -9.03
N VAL A 39 13.81 6.51 -8.68
CA VAL A 39 14.37 5.21 -9.08
C VAL A 39 14.46 5.10 -10.60
N LEU A 40 13.40 5.51 -11.29
CA LEU A 40 13.34 5.43 -12.74
C LEU A 40 14.38 6.31 -13.41
N SER A 41 14.77 7.43 -12.80
CA SER A 41 15.77 8.35 -13.32
C SER A 41 17.22 8.01 -12.92
N GLU A 42 17.41 7.07 -12.00
CA GLU A 42 18.75 6.68 -11.58
C GLU A 42 19.53 5.96 -12.69
N ASN A 43 20.83 6.20 -12.73
CA ASN A 43 21.72 5.52 -13.68
C ASN A 43 22.17 4.16 -13.11
N ILE A 44 21.23 3.25 -13.00
CA ILE A 44 21.42 1.89 -12.50
C ILE A 44 20.86 0.89 -13.51
N SER A 45 21.21 -0.39 -13.34
CA SER A 45 20.72 -1.43 -14.25
C SER A 45 19.20 -1.58 -14.17
N LYS A 46 18.60 -2.10 -15.23
CA LYS A 46 17.16 -2.41 -15.26
C LYS A 46 16.77 -3.34 -14.12
N THR A 47 17.61 -4.34 -13.83
CA THR A 47 17.37 -5.29 -12.74
C THR A 47 17.33 -4.57 -11.38
N GLU A 48 18.24 -3.65 -11.13
CA GLU A 48 18.26 -2.86 -9.89
C GLU A 48 17.02 -1.97 -9.79
N LYS A 49 16.62 -1.33 -10.89
CA LYS A 49 15.39 -0.52 -10.93
C LYS A 49 14.18 -1.35 -10.56
N ILE A 50 14.05 -2.54 -11.14
CA ILE A 50 12.94 -3.45 -10.85
C ILE A 50 12.92 -3.82 -9.37
N ASN A 51 14.07 -4.15 -8.79
CA ASN A 51 14.15 -4.51 -7.38
C ASN A 51 13.76 -3.36 -6.45
N LYS A 52 14.21 -2.15 -6.75
CA LYS A 52 13.84 -0.96 -5.97
C LYS A 52 12.35 -0.64 -6.09
N LEU A 53 11.78 -0.77 -7.29
CA LEU A 53 10.34 -0.57 -7.50
C LEU A 53 9.51 -1.61 -6.76
N LYS A 54 9.95 -2.88 -6.73
CA LYS A 54 9.30 -3.92 -5.94
C LYS A 54 9.24 -3.55 -4.46
N ASN A 55 10.34 -3.04 -3.91
CA ASN A 55 10.40 -2.63 -2.51
C ASN A 55 9.42 -1.48 -2.22
N ILE A 56 9.35 -0.49 -3.10
CA ILE A 56 8.39 0.61 -2.97
C ILE A 56 6.96 0.07 -2.99
N ALA A 57 6.64 -0.83 -3.90
CA ALA A 57 5.32 -1.43 -3.99
C ALA A 57 4.97 -2.21 -2.72
N LYS A 58 5.90 -3.00 -2.18
CA LYS A 58 5.67 -3.74 -0.93
C LYS A 58 5.38 -2.84 0.26
N GLU A 59 6.03 -1.69 0.33
CA GLU A 59 5.85 -0.75 1.44
C GLU A 59 4.55 0.05 1.33
N THR A 60 4.06 0.27 0.11
CA THR A 60 2.98 1.23 -0.14
C THR A 60 1.64 0.60 -0.51
N VAL A 61 1.64 -0.64 -0.97
CA VAL A 61 0.44 -1.34 -1.44
C VAL A 61 0.25 -2.63 -0.65
N ASP A 62 -0.97 -2.85 -0.16
CA ASP A 62 -1.34 -4.12 0.47
C ASP A 62 -1.61 -5.17 -0.60
N ILE A 63 -0.55 -5.68 -1.20
CA ILE A 63 -0.61 -6.64 -2.30
C ILE A 63 -1.29 -7.94 -1.86
N ARG A 64 -0.98 -8.40 -0.65
CA ARG A 64 -1.56 -9.65 -0.11
C ARG A 64 -3.06 -9.51 0.12
N GLY A 65 -3.51 -8.36 0.62
CA GLY A 65 -4.92 -8.04 0.78
C GLY A 65 -5.66 -8.00 -0.57
N ILE A 66 -5.06 -7.39 -1.58
CA ILE A 66 -5.61 -7.38 -2.93
C ILE A 66 -5.71 -8.80 -3.49
N GLY A 67 -4.67 -9.61 -3.32
CA GLY A 67 -4.68 -11.01 -3.73
C GLY A 67 -5.80 -11.80 -3.07
N PHE A 68 -5.98 -11.63 -1.78
CA PHE A 68 -7.06 -12.25 -1.03
C PHE A 68 -8.44 -11.84 -1.55
N TYR A 69 -8.59 -10.56 -1.88
CA TYR A 69 -9.82 -10.02 -2.46
C TYR A 69 -10.12 -10.63 -3.83
N THR A 70 -9.08 -10.87 -4.66
CA THR A 70 -9.28 -11.46 -6.00
C THR A 70 -9.78 -12.90 -5.97
N LEU A 71 -9.62 -13.61 -4.86
CA LEU A 71 -10.19 -14.95 -4.70
C LEU A 71 -11.73 -14.95 -4.73
N GLY A 72 -12.36 -13.84 -4.31
CA GLY A 72 -13.80 -13.74 -4.28
C GLY A 72 -14.45 -14.80 -3.40
N SER A 73 -15.55 -15.38 -3.85
CA SER A 73 -16.32 -16.37 -3.09
C SER A 73 -15.61 -17.73 -2.96
N ILE A 74 -14.68 -18.04 -3.84
CA ILE A 74 -13.92 -19.30 -3.83
C ILE A 74 -13.12 -19.45 -2.53
N ARG A 75 -12.71 -18.35 -1.90
CA ARG A 75 -11.98 -18.36 -0.64
C ARG A 75 -12.65 -19.16 0.47
N LYS A 76 -13.98 -19.28 0.43
CA LYS A 76 -14.75 -20.04 1.42
C LYS A 76 -14.51 -21.54 1.33
N ASN A 77 -14.10 -22.03 0.16
CA ASN A 77 -13.89 -23.44 -0.12
C ASN A 77 -12.42 -23.85 -0.03
N LEU A 78 -11.52 -22.88 0.20
CA LEU A 78 -10.09 -23.13 0.30
C LEU A 78 -9.66 -23.29 1.74
N ASN A 79 -8.73 -24.22 2.00
CA ASN A 79 -8.07 -24.30 3.29
C ASN A 79 -6.98 -23.21 3.40
N ASP A 80 -6.39 -23.06 4.59
CA ASP A 80 -5.40 -22.03 4.85
C ASP A 80 -4.14 -22.19 4.00
N GLU A 81 -3.70 -23.41 3.77
CA GLU A 81 -2.54 -23.68 2.93
C GLU A 81 -2.78 -23.25 1.47
N GLN A 82 -3.93 -23.58 0.92
CA GLN A 82 -4.31 -23.17 -0.43
C GLN A 82 -4.39 -21.65 -0.57
N LYS A 83 -4.99 -20.96 0.41
CA LYS A 83 -5.07 -19.50 0.43
C LYS A 83 -3.68 -18.88 0.46
N ASN A 84 -2.81 -19.36 1.33
CA ASN A 84 -1.45 -18.83 1.48
C ASN A 84 -0.64 -19.05 0.21
N ASN A 85 -0.73 -20.21 -0.40
CA ASN A 85 -0.04 -20.51 -1.66
C ASN A 85 -0.49 -19.57 -2.77
N TYR A 86 -1.79 -19.34 -2.88
CA TYR A 86 -2.33 -18.43 -3.90
C TYR A 86 -1.82 -17.01 -3.68
N ILE A 87 -1.89 -16.51 -2.45
CA ILE A 87 -1.48 -15.14 -2.12
C ILE A 87 0.01 -14.93 -2.39
N GLU A 88 0.84 -15.93 -2.06
CA GLU A 88 2.28 -15.86 -2.31
C GLU A 88 2.57 -15.78 -3.82
N ILE A 89 1.93 -16.62 -4.62
CA ILE A 89 2.06 -16.59 -6.08
C ILE A 89 1.54 -15.28 -6.64
N PHE A 90 0.41 -14.79 -6.14
CA PHE A 90 -0.17 -13.51 -6.55
C PHE A 90 0.79 -12.35 -6.27
N GLU A 91 1.38 -12.30 -5.08
CA GLU A 91 2.33 -11.25 -4.72
C GLU A 91 3.54 -11.25 -5.66
N GLN A 92 4.12 -12.40 -5.93
CA GLN A 92 5.26 -12.53 -6.83
C GLN A 92 4.90 -12.09 -8.25
N TYR A 93 3.76 -12.51 -8.74
CA TYR A 93 3.28 -12.14 -10.07
C TYR A 93 3.01 -10.63 -10.18
N PHE A 94 2.34 -10.08 -9.19
CA PHE A 94 2.03 -8.64 -9.14
C PHE A 94 3.31 -7.81 -9.14
N LEU A 95 4.24 -8.13 -8.26
CA LEU A 95 5.50 -7.39 -8.13
C LEU A 95 6.33 -7.45 -9.42
N LYS A 96 6.43 -8.63 -10.00
CA LYS A 96 7.16 -8.82 -11.25
C LYS A 96 6.53 -8.05 -12.40
N SER A 97 5.23 -8.21 -12.59
CA SER A 97 4.51 -7.59 -13.71
C SER A 97 4.50 -6.08 -13.61
N PHE A 98 4.16 -5.55 -12.44
CA PHE A 98 4.04 -4.11 -12.21
C PHE A 98 5.42 -3.43 -12.32
N SER A 99 6.42 -3.98 -11.65
CA SER A 99 7.77 -3.40 -11.64
C SER A 99 8.44 -3.46 -12.99
N SER A 100 8.25 -4.55 -13.73
CA SER A 100 8.81 -4.70 -15.07
C SER A 100 8.20 -3.70 -16.04
N ARG A 101 6.89 -3.49 -15.95
CA ARG A 101 6.20 -2.51 -16.80
C ARG A 101 6.64 -1.09 -16.48
N LEU A 102 6.76 -0.72 -15.21
CA LEU A 102 7.26 0.59 -14.82
C LEU A 102 8.68 0.82 -15.32
N ALA A 103 9.54 -0.19 -15.21
CA ALA A 103 10.93 -0.08 -15.65
C ALA A 103 11.04 0.14 -17.17
N GLU A 104 10.09 -0.34 -17.95
CA GLU A 104 10.03 -0.08 -19.40
C GLU A 104 9.72 1.37 -19.75
N TYR A 105 9.00 2.07 -18.86
CA TYR A 105 8.67 3.48 -19.08
C TYR A 105 9.87 4.43 -18.95
N THR A 106 11.00 3.94 -18.45
CA THR A 106 12.17 4.79 -18.21
C THR A 106 13.04 5.06 -19.39
N ASN A 107 12.83 4.37 -20.48
CA ASN A 107 13.50 4.66 -21.73
C ASN A 107 12.44 4.95 -22.81
N PRO A 108 11.77 6.12 -22.73
CA PRO A 108 10.96 6.54 -23.85
C PRO A 108 11.90 6.92 -24.98
N GLU A 109 11.99 6.08 -25.95
CA GLU A 109 12.51 6.51 -27.24
C GLU A 109 11.38 7.15 -28.03
#